data_a87d7784a0bd6dbb9a68797739786a05
#
_entry.id   a87d7784a0bd6dbb9a68797739786a05
#
_cell.length_a   1.000
_cell.length_b   1.000
_cell.length_c   1.000
_cell.angle_alpha   90.00
_cell.angle_beta   90.00
_cell.angle_gamma   90.00
#
_symmetry.space_group_name_H-M   'P 1'
#
loop_
_entity.id
_entity.type
_entity.pdbx_description
1 polymer ?
#
loop_
_entity_poly.entity_id
_entity_poly.type
_entity_poly.pdbx_seq_one_letter_code
_entity_poly.pdbx_strand_id
1 'polypeptide(L)'
;MLSAITNTSPIDNEFFIEDSRVYFCGIYEDTLLKGVSPTDFHCWHYWGKGSSSCYMGGIRLRGADAASFQALNYAYAMDISAVYTTSGRISGADISTFQILDNGQNDFGAPQGYAKDKNNVYFHNGDGKVKVLKTADVCSFQSLGDTYFAKDCRHIYAYGKILPKADLNSWKLIGHLYSCDDTHIYYVNRKINAADRKSFRLYTPLTAPSFCDLLARDDNNCYINDEIIEESYWLDRLKRVKDECMSE
;
A
#
# COMPACT_ATOMS: atom_id res chain seq x y z
N MET A 1 5.41 16.82 4.05
CA MET A 1 6.42 17.88 3.77
C MET A 1 7.80 17.27 3.83
N LEU A 2 8.65 17.59 2.85
CA LEU A 2 10.05 17.15 2.85
C LEU A 2 10.82 17.83 3.98
N SER A 3 11.55 17.07 4.79
CA SER A 3 12.42 17.56 5.87
C SER A 3 13.90 17.49 5.47
N ALA A 4 14.73 18.34 6.05
CA ALA A 4 16.18 18.23 5.86
C ALA A 4 16.73 17.01 6.59
N ILE A 5 17.70 16.31 5.99
CA ILE A 5 18.42 15.22 6.66
C ILE A 5 19.30 15.83 7.73
N THR A 6 19.03 15.55 9.00
CA THR A 6 19.92 15.85 10.10
C THR A 6 20.74 14.60 10.43
N ASN A 7 22.01 14.78 10.82
CA ASN A 7 23.02 13.74 11.07
C ASN A 7 22.70 12.78 12.24
N THR A 8 21.45 12.48 12.52
CA THR A 8 21.05 11.65 13.66
C THR A 8 20.09 10.55 13.24
N SER A 9 20.61 9.36 13.26
CA SER A 9 19.94 8.05 13.34
C SER A 9 19.08 7.57 12.16
N PRO A 10 19.34 6.39 11.61
CA PRO A 10 18.72 5.86 10.38
C PRO A 10 17.36 5.19 10.60
N ILE A 11 16.60 5.50 11.65
CA ILE A 11 15.38 4.73 11.97
C ILE A 11 14.14 5.25 11.23
N ASP A 12 14.12 6.49 10.71
CA ASP A 12 12.96 7.05 9.99
C ASP A 12 13.28 7.62 8.60
N ASN A 13 14.53 7.65 8.18
CA ASN A 13 14.92 8.19 6.89
C ASN A 13 15.65 7.12 6.08
N GLU A 14 15.09 6.75 4.96
CA GLU A 14 15.71 5.83 4.00
C GLU A 14 16.92 6.46 3.28
N PHE A 15 17.25 7.71 3.61
CA PHE A 15 18.41 8.42 3.12
C PHE A 15 19.34 8.79 4.29
N PHE A 16 20.63 8.71 4.06
CA PHE A 16 21.65 9.10 5.05
C PHE A 16 22.83 9.83 4.40
N ILE A 17 23.64 10.51 5.24
CA ILE A 17 24.83 11.23 4.81
C ILE A 17 26.06 10.54 5.39
N GLU A 18 26.99 10.17 4.51
CA GLU A 18 28.30 9.65 4.87
C GLU A 18 29.36 10.30 3.98
N ASP A 19 30.50 10.69 4.55
CA ASP A 19 31.63 11.36 3.86
C ASP A 19 31.19 12.52 2.94
N SER A 20 30.29 13.36 3.45
CA SER A 20 29.71 14.49 2.69
C SER A 20 29.01 14.08 1.40
N ARG A 21 28.43 12.90 1.36
CA ARG A 21 27.63 12.36 0.24
C ARG A 21 26.29 11.85 0.73
N VAL A 22 25.28 11.91 -0.13
CA VAL A 22 23.93 11.41 0.17
C VAL A 22 23.76 10.03 -0.40
N TYR A 23 23.27 9.11 0.41
CA TYR A 23 22.97 7.73 0.04
C TYR A 23 21.50 7.42 0.31
N PHE A 24 20.96 6.49 -0.43
CA PHE A 24 19.71 5.81 -0.13
C PHE A 24 20.04 4.43 0.45
N CYS A 25 19.42 4.08 1.60
CA CYS A 25 19.59 2.79 2.24
C CYS A 25 18.85 1.71 1.45
N GLY A 26 19.58 0.87 0.76
CA GLY A 26 19.02 -0.23 -0.03
C GLY A 26 18.92 -1.53 0.77
N ILE A 27 18.03 -2.44 0.35
CA ILE A 27 17.86 -3.75 1.02
C ILE A 27 19.15 -4.61 0.94
N TYR A 28 19.90 -4.49 -0.15
CA TYR A 28 21.11 -5.28 -0.39
C TYR A 28 22.38 -4.42 -0.41
N GLU A 29 22.29 -3.21 -0.92
CA GLU A 29 23.40 -2.26 -1.00
C GLU A 29 22.89 -0.83 -1.01
N ASP A 30 23.68 0.07 -0.44
CA ASP A 30 23.36 1.48 -0.40
C ASP A 30 23.65 2.15 -1.73
N THR A 31 22.77 3.03 -2.16
CA THR A 31 22.88 3.72 -3.44
C THR A 31 23.34 5.16 -3.27
N LEU A 32 24.53 5.49 -3.78
CA LEU A 32 25.04 6.87 -3.84
C LEU A 32 24.19 7.73 -4.78
N LEU A 33 23.64 8.83 -4.27
CA LEU A 33 22.97 9.85 -5.09
C LEU A 33 23.99 10.80 -5.70
N LYS A 34 24.34 10.56 -6.97
CA LYS A 34 25.35 11.34 -7.67
C LYS A 34 24.92 12.78 -7.95
N GLY A 35 25.80 13.76 -7.65
CA GLY A 35 25.57 15.17 -7.94
C GLY A 35 24.57 15.85 -7.00
N VAL A 36 24.39 15.30 -5.82
CA VAL A 36 23.56 15.88 -4.75
C VAL A 36 24.46 16.44 -3.67
N SER A 37 24.20 17.68 -3.27
CA SER A 37 24.83 18.29 -2.09
C SER A 37 24.05 17.93 -0.83
N PRO A 38 24.69 17.43 0.24
CA PRO A 38 24.01 17.17 1.50
C PRO A 38 23.34 18.39 2.11
N THR A 39 23.85 19.59 1.84
CA THR A 39 23.33 20.85 2.40
C THR A 39 21.97 21.27 1.87
N ASP A 40 21.65 20.84 0.65
CA ASP A 40 20.39 21.19 -0.05
C ASP A 40 19.50 19.99 -0.30
N PHE A 41 19.87 18.82 0.26
CA PHE A 41 19.04 17.63 0.11
C PHE A 41 17.96 17.57 1.20
N HIS A 42 16.73 17.38 0.75
CA HIS A 42 15.55 17.19 1.59
C HIS A 42 14.89 15.87 1.22
N CYS A 43 14.45 15.13 2.22
CA CYS A 43 13.73 13.87 1.99
C CYS A 43 12.48 13.74 2.87
N TRP A 44 11.62 12.83 2.43
CA TRP A 44 10.48 12.35 3.19
C TRP A 44 10.22 10.91 2.73
N HIS A 45 10.48 9.94 3.61
CA HIS A 45 10.48 8.52 3.29
C HIS A 45 11.27 8.24 1.99
N TYR A 46 10.67 7.54 1.03
CA TYR A 46 11.30 7.21 -0.26
C TYR A 46 11.53 8.41 -1.20
N TRP A 47 10.98 9.59 -0.89
CA TRP A 47 11.08 10.76 -1.76
C TRP A 47 12.20 11.68 -1.33
N GLY A 48 13.05 12.07 -2.29
CA GLY A 48 14.14 12.99 -2.05
C GLY A 48 14.27 14.06 -3.11
N LYS A 49 14.73 15.25 -2.75
CA LYS A 49 15.11 16.30 -3.69
C LYS A 49 16.35 17.06 -3.24
N GLY A 50 17.21 17.36 -4.21
CA GLY A 50 18.26 18.37 -4.11
C GLY A 50 17.84 19.62 -4.87
N SER A 51 18.81 20.54 -5.07
CA SER A 51 18.57 21.82 -5.78
C SER A 51 18.11 21.64 -7.23
N SER A 52 18.50 20.56 -7.91
CA SER A 52 18.22 20.36 -9.35
C SER A 52 17.76 18.94 -9.71
N SER A 53 17.49 18.11 -8.73
CA SER A 53 17.20 16.69 -8.95
C SER A 53 16.23 16.15 -7.92
N CYS A 54 15.32 15.27 -8.37
CA CYS A 54 14.36 14.57 -7.52
C CYS A 54 14.60 13.06 -7.60
N TYR A 55 14.28 12.36 -6.52
CA TYR A 55 14.56 10.94 -6.36
C TYR A 55 13.37 10.21 -5.76
N MET A 56 13.24 8.96 -6.16
CA MET A 56 12.43 7.95 -5.50
C MET A 56 13.37 6.81 -5.08
N GLY A 57 13.63 6.68 -3.80
CA GLY A 57 14.73 5.84 -3.32
C GLY A 57 16.05 6.26 -3.96
N GLY A 58 16.85 5.29 -4.39
CA GLY A 58 18.10 5.53 -5.12
C GLY A 58 17.92 5.94 -6.60
N ILE A 59 16.67 6.04 -7.11
CA ILE A 59 16.39 6.28 -8.53
C ILE A 59 16.11 7.76 -8.78
N ARG A 60 16.89 8.37 -9.69
CA ARG A 60 16.64 9.74 -10.13
C ARG A 60 15.41 9.83 -11.03
N LEU A 61 14.47 10.73 -10.69
CA LEU A 61 13.28 11.03 -11.48
C LEU A 61 13.66 11.96 -12.64
N ARG A 62 13.73 11.41 -13.86
CA ARG A 62 14.12 12.17 -15.05
C ARG A 62 13.06 13.21 -15.41
N GLY A 63 13.50 14.46 -15.57
CA GLY A 63 12.64 15.57 -15.95
C GLY A 63 11.73 16.12 -14.84
N ALA A 64 11.93 15.67 -13.60
CA ALA A 64 11.23 16.25 -12.47
C ALA A 64 11.78 17.65 -12.14
N ASP A 65 10.89 18.59 -11.89
CA ASP A 65 11.22 19.96 -11.47
C ASP A 65 11.40 20.03 -9.96
N ALA A 66 12.66 20.13 -9.53
CA ALA A 66 13.01 20.15 -8.11
C ALA A 66 12.44 21.36 -7.36
N ALA A 67 12.20 22.48 -8.04
CA ALA A 67 11.68 23.69 -7.40
C ALA A 67 10.24 23.48 -6.91
N SER A 68 9.40 22.82 -7.71
CA SER A 68 7.99 22.57 -7.39
C SER A 68 7.70 21.17 -6.85
N PHE A 69 8.72 20.29 -6.79
CA PHE A 69 8.55 18.90 -6.35
C PHE A 69 8.11 18.78 -4.89
N GLN A 70 7.06 18.00 -4.68
CA GLN A 70 6.53 17.66 -3.35
C GLN A 70 6.07 16.21 -3.27
N ALA A 71 6.37 15.55 -2.17
CA ALA A 71 5.78 14.26 -1.83
C ALA A 71 4.33 14.49 -1.37
N LEU A 72 3.41 13.67 -1.85
CA LEU A 72 2.00 13.69 -1.46
C LEU A 72 1.71 12.68 -0.37
N ASN A 73 2.18 11.44 -0.55
CA ASN A 73 2.15 10.35 0.41
C ASN A 73 3.26 9.34 0.07
N TYR A 74 3.30 8.17 0.72
CA TYR A 74 4.32 7.15 0.48
C TYR A 74 4.39 6.68 -0.97
N ALA A 75 3.26 6.63 -1.68
CA ALA A 75 3.15 6.09 -3.04
C ALA A 75 3.26 7.13 -4.14
N TYR A 76 2.94 8.40 -3.85
CA TYR A 76 2.78 9.45 -4.85
C TYR A 76 3.52 10.72 -4.50
N ALA A 77 4.11 11.35 -5.52
CA ALA A 77 4.66 12.71 -5.48
C ALA A 77 4.25 13.47 -6.74
N MET A 78 4.42 14.78 -6.75
CA MET A 78 4.12 15.60 -7.93
C MET A 78 5.06 16.80 -8.02
N ASP A 79 5.15 17.34 -9.23
CA ASP A 79 5.68 18.68 -9.50
C ASP A 79 4.71 19.45 -10.42
N ILE A 80 5.11 20.62 -10.89
CA ILE A 80 4.30 21.42 -11.80
C ILE A 80 4.00 20.73 -13.14
N SER A 81 4.76 19.70 -13.52
CA SER A 81 4.72 19.05 -14.83
C SER A 81 4.17 17.63 -14.83
N ALA A 82 4.17 16.95 -13.69
CA ALA A 82 3.83 15.53 -13.62
C ALA A 82 3.46 15.05 -12.21
N VAL A 83 2.80 13.89 -12.18
CA VAL A 83 2.63 13.05 -10.99
C VAL A 83 3.57 11.83 -11.12
N TYR A 84 4.17 11.43 -10.02
CA TYR A 84 5.17 10.37 -9.93
C TYR A 84 4.76 9.30 -8.94
N THR A 85 5.24 8.07 -9.20
CA THR A 85 5.23 6.93 -8.28
C THR A 85 6.60 6.27 -8.28
N THR A 86 6.75 5.16 -7.58
CA THR A 86 7.98 4.37 -7.56
C THR A 86 8.43 3.90 -8.96
N SER A 87 7.50 3.79 -9.91
CA SER A 87 7.81 3.46 -11.32
C SER A 87 8.09 4.67 -12.21
N GLY A 88 8.11 5.87 -11.63
CA GLY A 88 8.33 7.10 -12.37
C GLY A 88 7.03 7.87 -12.69
N ARG A 89 7.01 8.58 -13.80
CA ARG A 89 5.92 9.47 -14.19
C ARG A 89 4.63 8.71 -14.56
N ILE A 90 3.48 9.15 -14.04
CA ILE A 90 2.18 8.67 -14.46
C ILE A 90 1.78 9.38 -15.75
N SER A 91 1.68 8.64 -16.84
CA SER A 91 1.27 9.20 -18.13
C SER A 91 -0.20 9.59 -18.12
N GLY A 92 -0.49 10.85 -18.52
CA GLY A 92 -1.86 11.34 -18.69
C GLY A 92 -2.60 11.71 -17.40
N ALA A 93 -1.92 11.73 -16.25
CA ALA A 93 -2.53 12.25 -15.02
C ALA A 93 -2.78 13.75 -15.12
N ASP A 94 -3.97 14.19 -14.69
CA ASP A 94 -4.31 15.61 -14.59
C ASP A 94 -3.83 16.17 -13.25
N ILE A 95 -2.74 16.92 -13.30
CA ILE A 95 -2.06 17.45 -12.12
C ILE A 95 -2.99 18.40 -11.32
N SER A 96 -3.80 19.19 -12.02
CA SER A 96 -4.65 20.22 -11.40
C SER A 96 -5.77 19.64 -10.53
N THR A 97 -6.14 18.39 -10.75
CA THR A 97 -7.23 17.70 -10.04
C THR A 97 -6.77 16.41 -9.34
N PHE A 98 -5.46 16.14 -9.34
CA PHE A 98 -4.93 14.92 -8.73
C PHE A 98 -5.10 14.94 -7.21
N GLN A 99 -5.63 13.84 -6.67
CA GLN A 99 -5.91 13.66 -5.24
C GLN A 99 -5.45 12.28 -4.79
N ILE A 100 -4.72 12.22 -3.68
CA ILE A 100 -4.47 10.99 -2.93
C ILE A 100 -5.72 10.61 -2.12
N LEU A 101 -6.00 9.31 -1.97
CA LEU A 101 -7.20 8.82 -1.29
C LEU A 101 -6.90 8.06 0.01
N ASP A 102 -5.63 7.78 0.28
CA ASP A 102 -5.14 7.08 1.48
C ASP A 102 -3.72 7.54 1.83
N ASN A 103 -3.09 6.89 2.82
CA ASN A 103 -1.73 7.23 3.24
C ASN A 103 -0.63 6.78 2.27
N GLY A 104 -0.95 5.91 1.30
CA GLY A 104 -0.01 5.42 0.29
C GLY A 104 0.98 4.36 0.78
N GLN A 105 0.73 3.70 1.91
CA GLN A 105 1.60 2.70 2.50
C GLN A 105 0.81 1.47 2.93
N ASN A 106 1.32 0.27 2.64
CA ASN A 106 0.75 -0.98 3.14
C ASN A 106 1.30 -1.34 4.54
N ASP A 107 0.79 -2.43 5.13
CA ASP A 107 1.17 -2.90 6.47
C ASP A 107 2.65 -3.29 6.61
N PHE A 108 3.35 -3.50 5.49
CA PHE A 108 4.79 -3.80 5.45
C PHE A 108 5.66 -2.55 5.20
N GLY A 109 5.07 -1.36 5.22
CA GLY A 109 5.78 -0.11 4.97
C GLY A 109 6.02 0.20 3.48
N ALA A 110 5.61 -0.68 2.55
CA ALA A 110 5.85 -0.46 1.13
C ALA A 110 4.85 0.53 0.51
N PRO A 111 5.29 1.35 -0.47
CA PRO A 111 4.41 2.27 -1.17
C PRO A 111 3.26 1.56 -1.88
N GLN A 112 2.04 1.79 -1.46
CA GLN A 112 0.82 1.23 -2.03
C GLN A 112 -0.36 2.14 -1.75
N GLY A 113 -1.28 2.33 -2.69
CA GLY A 113 -2.48 3.12 -2.41
C GLY A 113 -3.26 3.58 -3.62
N TYR A 114 -4.38 4.21 -3.33
CA TYR A 114 -5.30 4.77 -4.31
C TYR A 114 -5.13 6.28 -4.47
N ALA A 115 -5.30 6.73 -5.70
CA ALA A 115 -5.40 8.15 -6.04
C ALA A 115 -6.41 8.33 -7.18
N LYS A 116 -6.84 9.56 -7.43
CA LYS A 116 -7.68 9.90 -8.58
C LYS A 116 -7.39 11.29 -9.10
N ASP A 117 -7.76 11.53 -10.34
CA ASP A 117 -7.95 12.84 -10.91
C ASP A 117 -9.37 12.96 -11.50
N LYS A 118 -9.69 14.02 -12.20
CA LYS A 118 -11.03 14.21 -12.82
C LYS A 118 -11.38 13.15 -13.88
N ASN A 119 -10.39 12.43 -14.42
CA ASN A 119 -10.57 11.51 -15.55
C ASN A 119 -10.40 10.03 -15.14
N ASN A 120 -9.55 9.75 -14.15
CA ASN A 120 -9.10 8.40 -13.84
C ASN A 120 -8.99 8.14 -12.35
N VAL A 121 -9.11 6.85 -11.99
CA VAL A 121 -8.71 6.31 -10.70
C VAL A 121 -7.43 5.50 -10.89
N TYR A 122 -6.50 5.66 -9.98
CA TYR A 122 -5.19 5.02 -9.99
C TYR A 122 -5.01 4.13 -8.77
N PHE A 123 -4.33 3.02 -8.96
CA PHE A 123 -3.87 2.15 -7.87
C PHE A 123 -2.39 1.81 -8.06
N HIS A 124 -1.59 2.13 -7.06
CA HIS A 124 -0.21 1.69 -6.93
C HIS A 124 -0.19 0.43 -6.07
N ASN A 125 0.44 -0.66 -6.54
CA ASN A 125 0.37 -1.97 -5.91
C ASN A 125 1.66 -2.41 -5.19
N GLY A 126 2.58 -1.49 -4.92
CA GLY A 126 3.82 -1.81 -4.23
C GLY A 126 4.94 -2.38 -5.10
N ASP A 127 4.65 -2.95 -6.26
CA ASP A 127 5.65 -3.50 -7.21
C ASP A 127 6.18 -2.47 -8.21
N GLY A 128 5.91 -1.21 -7.96
CA GLY A 128 6.35 -0.09 -8.77
C GLY A 128 5.41 0.28 -9.92
N LYS A 129 4.37 -0.49 -10.22
CA LYS A 129 3.44 -0.21 -11.32
C LYS A 129 2.16 0.47 -10.86
N VAL A 130 1.78 1.51 -11.59
CA VAL A 130 0.48 2.15 -11.44
C VAL A 130 -0.51 1.55 -12.40
N LYS A 131 -1.67 1.20 -11.89
CA LYS A 131 -2.79 0.69 -12.65
C LYS A 131 -3.88 1.74 -12.73
N VAL A 132 -4.35 2.03 -13.94
CA VAL A 132 -5.55 2.84 -14.16
C VAL A 132 -6.77 1.93 -14.06
N LEU A 133 -7.68 2.23 -13.15
CA LEU A 133 -8.93 1.47 -12.95
C LEU A 133 -9.99 1.98 -13.91
N LYS A 134 -9.94 1.54 -15.17
CA LYS A 134 -10.76 2.05 -16.28
C LYS A 134 -12.27 1.93 -16.08
N THR A 135 -12.72 0.98 -15.24
CA THR A 135 -14.13 0.73 -14.96
C THR A 135 -14.65 1.48 -13.75
N ALA A 136 -13.76 2.13 -12.99
CA ALA A 136 -14.13 2.86 -11.80
C ALA A 136 -14.91 4.13 -12.12
N ASP A 137 -15.94 4.41 -11.34
CA ASP A 137 -16.65 5.67 -11.35
C ASP A 137 -15.87 6.70 -10.52
N VAL A 138 -15.20 7.63 -11.19
CA VAL A 138 -14.32 8.61 -10.55
C VAL A 138 -15.05 9.46 -9.52
N CYS A 139 -16.31 9.83 -9.80
CA CYS A 139 -17.06 10.75 -8.94
C CYS A 139 -17.37 10.12 -7.58
N SER A 140 -17.78 8.87 -7.56
CA SER A 140 -18.17 8.13 -6.35
C SER A 140 -17.03 7.32 -5.73
N PHE A 141 -15.86 7.24 -6.37
CA PHE A 141 -14.76 6.43 -5.91
C PHE A 141 -14.15 6.96 -4.61
N GLN A 142 -13.97 6.06 -3.64
CA GLN A 142 -13.35 6.34 -2.34
C GLN A 142 -12.55 5.13 -1.84
N SER A 143 -11.38 5.37 -1.25
CA SER A 143 -10.66 4.39 -0.44
C SER A 143 -11.40 4.16 0.88
N LEU A 144 -11.32 2.96 1.44
CA LEU A 144 -12.03 2.59 2.68
C LEU A 144 -11.14 2.71 3.93
N GLY A 145 -10.13 3.59 3.87
CA GLY A 145 -9.29 3.95 5.02
C GLY A 145 -7.98 3.20 5.11
N ASP A 146 -7.87 2.05 4.47
CA ASP A 146 -6.63 1.33 4.25
C ASP A 146 -6.25 1.36 2.75
N THR A 147 -5.06 0.89 2.44
CA THR A 147 -4.56 0.88 1.05
C THR A 147 -5.03 -0.35 0.25
N TYR A 148 -5.83 -1.21 0.85
CA TYR A 148 -6.25 -2.48 0.25
C TYR A 148 -7.60 -2.40 -0.43
N PHE A 149 -8.59 -1.76 0.23
CA PHE A 149 -9.98 -1.75 -0.21
C PHE A 149 -10.47 -0.36 -0.61
N ALA A 150 -11.31 -0.35 -1.62
CA ALA A 150 -11.99 0.85 -2.10
C ALA A 150 -13.38 0.49 -2.65
N LYS A 151 -14.21 1.47 -2.88
CA LYS A 151 -15.52 1.30 -3.53
C LYS A 151 -15.88 2.48 -4.42
N ASP A 152 -16.76 2.22 -5.36
CA ASP A 152 -17.54 3.24 -6.07
C ASP A 152 -19.04 2.92 -5.98
N CYS A 153 -19.87 3.61 -6.74
CA CYS A 153 -21.33 3.35 -6.74
C CYS A 153 -21.72 2.01 -7.36
N ARG A 154 -20.80 1.25 -7.96
CA ARG A 154 -21.07 0.01 -8.69
C ARG A 154 -20.28 -1.19 -8.17
N HIS A 155 -19.11 -0.98 -7.59
CA HIS A 155 -18.19 -2.06 -7.28
C HIS A 155 -17.45 -1.85 -5.96
N ILE A 156 -17.07 -2.97 -5.35
CA ILE A 156 -16.03 -3.05 -4.32
C ILE A 156 -14.73 -3.43 -5.03
N TYR A 157 -13.64 -2.82 -4.61
CA TYR A 157 -12.28 -3.08 -5.11
C TYR A 157 -11.41 -3.61 -3.99
N ALA A 158 -10.56 -4.58 -4.31
CA ALA A 158 -9.48 -5.03 -3.47
C ALA A 158 -8.18 -5.11 -4.29
N TYR A 159 -7.10 -4.48 -3.83
CA TYR A 159 -5.83 -4.39 -4.57
C TYR A 159 -6.01 -3.90 -6.01
N GLY A 160 -6.81 -2.86 -6.21
CA GLY A 160 -7.09 -2.29 -7.53
C GLY A 160 -7.78 -3.24 -8.51
N LYS A 161 -8.48 -4.27 -8.02
CA LYS A 161 -9.30 -5.19 -8.82
C LYS A 161 -10.71 -5.20 -8.28
N ILE A 162 -11.70 -5.32 -9.17
CA ILE A 162 -13.10 -5.50 -8.77
C ILE A 162 -13.22 -6.81 -8.00
N LEU A 163 -13.88 -6.76 -6.85
CA LEU A 163 -14.21 -7.94 -6.06
C LEU A 163 -15.39 -8.67 -6.73
N PRO A 164 -15.20 -9.93 -7.18
CA PRO A 164 -16.17 -10.59 -8.02
C PRO A 164 -17.46 -10.89 -7.26
N LYS A 165 -18.59 -10.46 -7.82
CA LYS A 165 -19.95 -10.76 -7.28
C LYS A 165 -20.23 -10.20 -5.87
N ALA A 166 -19.45 -9.25 -5.39
CA ALA A 166 -19.70 -8.61 -4.10
C ALA A 166 -20.99 -7.77 -4.17
N ASP A 167 -21.86 -7.97 -3.21
CA ASP A 167 -23.04 -7.13 -3.03
C ASP A 167 -22.65 -5.86 -2.23
N LEU A 168 -22.72 -4.72 -2.92
CA LEU A 168 -22.38 -3.41 -2.34
C LEU A 168 -23.15 -3.06 -1.07
N ASN A 169 -24.39 -3.49 -0.94
CA ASN A 169 -25.26 -3.10 0.15
C ASN A 169 -24.94 -3.84 1.45
N SER A 170 -24.49 -5.08 1.34
CA SER A 170 -24.20 -5.96 2.47
C SER A 170 -22.71 -6.20 2.69
N TRP A 171 -21.86 -5.72 1.76
CA TRP A 171 -20.41 -5.92 1.88
C TRP A 171 -19.82 -5.19 3.09
N LYS A 172 -18.95 -5.86 3.81
CA LYS A 172 -18.19 -5.31 4.93
C LYS A 172 -16.85 -6.00 5.10
N LEU A 173 -15.89 -5.27 5.62
CA LEU A 173 -14.63 -5.81 6.13
C LEU A 173 -14.92 -6.56 7.44
N ILE A 174 -14.36 -7.75 7.61
CA ILE A 174 -14.51 -8.56 8.83
C ILE A 174 -13.22 -8.70 9.61
N GLY A 175 -12.10 -8.31 9.03
CA GLY A 175 -10.81 -8.19 9.69
C GLY A 175 -9.65 -8.50 8.75
N HIS A 176 -8.53 -7.80 8.95
CA HIS A 176 -7.35 -7.93 8.09
C HIS A 176 -7.72 -7.85 6.60
N LEU A 177 -7.40 -8.91 5.85
CA LEU A 177 -7.67 -9.01 4.41
C LEU A 177 -8.96 -9.78 4.09
N TYR A 178 -9.76 -10.14 5.12
CA TYR A 178 -11.04 -10.82 4.91
C TYR A 178 -12.20 -9.84 4.87
N SER A 179 -13.10 -10.07 3.93
CA SER A 179 -14.36 -9.34 3.80
C SER A 179 -15.50 -10.29 3.48
N CYS A 180 -16.73 -9.83 3.63
CA CYS A 180 -17.91 -10.63 3.32
C CYS A 180 -19.05 -9.76 2.82
N ASP A 181 -19.99 -10.38 2.12
CA ASP A 181 -21.36 -9.91 1.93
C ASP A 181 -22.36 -10.87 2.61
N ASP A 182 -23.63 -10.77 2.35
CA ASP A 182 -24.64 -11.67 2.94
C ASP A 182 -24.48 -13.12 2.52
N THR A 183 -23.83 -13.39 1.41
CA THR A 183 -23.75 -14.72 0.79
C THR A 183 -22.34 -15.29 0.68
N HIS A 184 -21.32 -14.45 0.69
CA HIS A 184 -19.96 -14.87 0.37
C HIS A 184 -18.93 -14.40 1.39
N ILE A 185 -17.84 -15.15 1.47
CA ILE A 185 -16.59 -14.77 2.15
C ILE A 185 -15.52 -14.51 1.08
N TYR A 186 -14.72 -13.48 1.31
CA TYR A 186 -13.61 -13.10 0.45
C TYR A 186 -12.31 -12.99 1.26
N TYR A 187 -11.23 -13.40 0.63
CA TYR A 187 -9.88 -13.09 1.06
C TYR A 187 -9.21 -12.24 -0.01
N VAL A 188 -8.81 -11.02 0.36
CA VAL A 188 -8.29 -10.04 -0.58
C VAL A 188 -9.29 -9.82 -1.73
N ASN A 189 -8.92 -10.18 -2.97
CA ASN A 189 -9.74 -10.06 -4.17
C ASN A 189 -10.31 -11.39 -4.68
N ARG A 190 -10.28 -12.44 -3.86
CA ARG A 190 -10.75 -13.78 -4.20
C ARG A 190 -11.93 -14.20 -3.33
N LYS A 191 -12.95 -14.77 -3.95
CA LYS A 191 -14.04 -15.41 -3.24
C LYS A 191 -13.58 -16.79 -2.73
N ILE A 192 -13.82 -17.09 -1.46
CA ILE A 192 -13.59 -18.42 -0.89
C ILE A 192 -14.85 -19.27 -1.14
N ASN A 193 -14.83 -20.06 -2.23
CA ASN A 193 -16.01 -20.77 -2.69
C ASN A 193 -16.55 -21.81 -1.70
N ALA A 194 -15.68 -22.41 -0.87
CA ALA A 194 -16.06 -23.46 0.08
C ALA A 194 -16.49 -22.90 1.45
N ALA A 195 -16.35 -21.59 1.68
CA ALA A 195 -16.62 -21.01 3.00
C ALA A 195 -18.14 -20.92 3.27
N ASP A 196 -18.55 -21.46 4.41
CA ASP A 196 -19.89 -21.22 4.94
C ASP A 196 -19.99 -19.84 5.59
N ARG A 197 -20.69 -18.92 4.93
CA ARG A 197 -20.85 -17.54 5.38
C ARG A 197 -21.43 -17.41 6.78
N LYS A 198 -22.28 -18.33 7.22
CA LYS A 198 -23.01 -18.24 8.51
C LYS A 198 -22.11 -18.57 9.68
N SER A 199 -21.28 -19.59 9.54
CA SER A 199 -20.40 -20.09 10.60
C SER A 199 -18.97 -19.57 10.53
N PHE A 200 -18.60 -18.86 9.46
CA PHE A 200 -17.22 -18.34 9.28
C PHE A 200 -16.79 -17.38 10.37
N ARG A 201 -15.64 -17.65 10.99
CA ARG A 201 -15.05 -16.84 12.08
C ARG A 201 -13.55 -16.67 11.85
N LEU A 202 -13.03 -15.51 12.20
CA LEU A 202 -11.59 -15.22 12.26
C LEU A 202 -11.04 -15.61 13.64
N TYR A 203 -9.83 -16.14 13.66
CA TYR A 203 -9.13 -16.55 14.88
C TYR A 203 -7.82 -15.79 15.10
N THR A 204 -7.22 -15.22 14.06
CA THR A 204 -6.11 -14.28 14.21
C THR A 204 -6.64 -12.97 14.81
N PRO A 205 -6.08 -12.50 15.94
CA PRO A 205 -6.47 -11.23 16.53
C PRO A 205 -6.30 -10.07 15.55
N LEU A 206 -7.17 -9.07 15.58
CA LEU A 206 -7.06 -7.88 14.73
C LEU A 206 -5.82 -7.05 15.02
N THR A 207 -5.24 -7.21 16.19
CA THR A 207 -3.98 -6.58 16.62
C THR A 207 -2.75 -7.39 16.26
N ALA A 208 -2.92 -8.58 15.64
CA ALA A 208 -1.78 -9.42 15.26
C ALA A 208 -0.90 -8.69 14.24
N PRO A 209 0.44 -8.87 14.34
CA PRO A 209 1.36 -8.32 13.36
C PRO A 209 1.03 -8.77 11.93
N SER A 210 1.33 -7.92 10.95
CA SER A 210 1.00 -8.14 9.52
C SER A 210 1.65 -9.39 8.90
N PHE A 211 2.70 -9.93 9.54
CA PHE A 211 3.38 -11.16 9.12
C PHE A 211 2.76 -12.44 9.67
N CYS A 212 1.78 -12.34 10.58
CA CYS A 212 1.10 -13.52 11.13
C CYS A 212 0.19 -14.18 10.10
N ASP A 213 0.03 -15.50 10.21
CA ASP A 213 -0.97 -16.25 9.44
C ASP A 213 -2.38 -15.76 9.78
N LEU A 214 -3.18 -15.52 8.77
CA LEU A 214 -4.58 -15.16 8.94
C LEU A 214 -5.43 -16.41 9.02
N LEU A 215 -5.73 -16.84 10.25
CA LEU A 215 -6.45 -18.06 10.56
C LEU A 215 -7.96 -17.81 10.61
N ALA A 216 -8.71 -18.64 9.91
CA ALA A 216 -10.16 -18.63 9.95
C ALA A 216 -10.72 -20.07 9.99
N ARG A 217 -11.98 -20.20 10.38
CA ARG A 217 -12.69 -21.49 10.41
C ARG A 217 -14.17 -21.26 10.18
N ASP A 218 -14.82 -22.25 9.55
CA ASP A 218 -16.27 -22.43 9.58
C ASP A 218 -16.62 -23.83 10.12
N ASP A 219 -17.88 -24.22 10.07
CA ASP A 219 -18.32 -25.53 10.59
C ASP A 219 -17.72 -26.72 9.83
N ASN A 220 -17.26 -26.51 8.60
CA ASN A 220 -16.79 -27.57 7.71
C ASN A 220 -15.27 -27.56 7.47
N ASN A 221 -14.63 -26.38 7.55
CA ASN A 221 -13.24 -26.21 7.10
C ASN A 221 -12.44 -25.28 8.01
N CYS A 222 -11.13 -25.54 8.02
CA CYS A 222 -10.12 -24.65 8.60
C CYS A 222 -9.34 -23.96 7.47
N TYR A 223 -9.01 -22.68 7.66
CA TYR A 223 -8.36 -21.85 6.66
C TYR A 223 -7.09 -21.18 7.18
N ILE A 224 -6.08 -21.13 6.35
CA ILE A 224 -5.00 -20.12 6.41
C ILE A 224 -5.13 -19.28 5.15
N ASN A 225 -5.37 -17.98 5.31
CA ASN A 225 -5.68 -17.09 4.21
C ASN A 225 -6.91 -17.59 3.43
N ASP A 226 -6.78 -17.96 2.17
CA ASP A 226 -7.87 -18.54 1.36
C ASP A 226 -7.73 -20.06 1.11
N GLU A 227 -6.76 -20.70 1.76
CA GLU A 227 -6.48 -22.12 1.60
C GLU A 227 -7.12 -22.95 2.71
N ILE A 228 -7.81 -24.04 2.30
CA ILE A 228 -8.30 -25.05 3.25
C ILE A 228 -7.14 -25.94 3.65
N ILE A 229 -7.02 -26.15 4.97
CA ILE A 229 -5.94 -26.95 5.54
C ILE A 229 -6.49 -27.99 6.51
N GLU A 230 -5.68 -28.98 6.83
CA GLU A 230 -5.97 -30.00 7.84
C GLU A 230 -6.11 -29.36 9.24
N GLU A 231 -7.11 -29.81 10.02
CA GLU A 231 -7.41 -29.28 11.33
C GLU A 231 -6.23 -29.39 12.31
N SER A 232 -5.48 -30.48 12.26
CA SER A 232 -4.28 -30.69 13.11
C SER A 232 -3.21 -29.64 12.86
N TYR A 233 -2.95 -29.30 11.60
CA TYR A 233 -2.01 -28.25 11.21
C TYR A 233 -2.52 -26.86 11.61
N TRP A 234 -3.81 -26.61 11.41
CA TRP A 234 -4.45 -25.35 11.80
C TRP A 234 -4.35 -25.09 13.31
N LEU A 235 -4.57 -26.15 14.15
CA LEU A 235 -4.44 -26.05 15.60
C LEU A 235 -3.01 -25.71 16.05
N ASP A 236 -1.99 -26.30 15.39
CA ASP A 236 -0.58 -25.95 15.64
C ASP A 236 -0.31 -24.48 15.31
N ARG A 237 -0.79 -24.00 14.16
CA ARG A 237 -0.65 -22.59 13.77
C ARG A 237 -1.39 -21.65 14.73
N LEU A 238 -2.59 -22.01 15.16
CA LEU A 238 -3.36 -21.21 16.11
C LEU A 238 -2.61 -21.02 17.44
N LYS A 239 -1.93 -22.05 17.92
CA LYS A 239 -1.09 -21.96 19.11
C LYS A 239 0.05 -20.97 18.91
N ARG A 240 0.77 -21.05 17.80
CA ARG A 240 1.88 -20.13 17.47
C ARG A 240 1.41 -18.67 17.38
N VAL A 241 0.32 -18.41 16.66
CA VAL A 241 -0.24 -17.05 16.55
C VAL A 241 -0.61 -16.50 17.92
N LYS A 242 -1.17 -17.31 18.83
CA LYS A 242 -1.46 -16.88 20.20
C LYS A 242 -0.19 -16.57 20.98
N ASP A 243 0.82 -17.41 20.89
CA ASP A 243 2.10 -17.21 21.57
C ASP A 243 2.81 -15.93 21.07
N GLU A 244 2.79 -15.67 19.75
CA GLU A 244 3.34 -14.47 19.12
C GLU A 244 2.59 -13.18 19.56
N CYS A 245 1.25 -13.23 19.64
CA CYS A 245 0.44 -12.08 20.07
C CYS A 245 0.46 -11.82 21.59
N MET A 246 0.91 -12.78 22.41
CA MET A 246 1.02 -12.63 23.87
C MET A 246 2.42 -12.24 24.36
N SER A 247 3.39 -12.17 23.46
CA SER A 247 4.80 -11.83 23.75
C SER A 247 5.12 -10.33 23.60
N GLU A 248 4.16 -9.52 23.25
CA GLU A 248 4.21 -8.04 23.25
C GLU A 248 3.40 -7.47 24.44
#